data_4ab1dfe23db3611cfeaa2bae49f03af0
#
_entry.id   4ab1dfe23db3611cfeaa2bae49f03af0
#
_cell.length_a   1.000
_cell.length_b   1.000
_cell.length_c   1.000
_cell.angle_alpha   90.00
_cell.angle_beta   90.00
_cell.angle_gamma   90.00
#
_symmetry.space_group_name_H-M   'P 1'
#
loop_
_entity.id
_entity.type
_entity.pdbx_description
1 polymer ?
#
loop_
_entity_poly.entity_id
_entity_poly.type
_entity_poly.pdbx_seq_one_letter_code
_entity_poly.pdbx_strand_id
1 'polypeptide(L)'
;WANCTITHHSSIEDNCWIASGSVIAGEAKIKSNCFLGVNSTVVNKVVVDKFNIIGAHAMVSKNTKENEVYLARSGEKHRFGASDYVHYFGI
;
A
#
# COMPACT_ATOMS: atom_id res chain seq x y z
N TRP A 1 -0.35 11.66 5.81
CA TRP A 1 0.29 12.08 7.03
C TRP A 1 1.78 12.32 6.82
N ALA A 2 2.61 12.24 7.87
CA ALA A 2 4.04 12.52 7.73
C ALA A 2 4.73 11.57 6.75
N ASN A 3 5.58 12.12 5.88
CA ASN A 3 6.33 11.35 4.86
C ASN A 3 5.45 10.57 3.89
N CYS A 4 4.21 11.00 3.69
CA CYS A 4 3.36 10.44 2.66
C CYS A 4 3.69 11.07 1.31
N THR A 5 3.68 10.27 0.25
CA THR A 5 3.85 10.76 -1.11
C THR A 5 2.52 10.68 -1.84
N ILE A 6 1.98 11.83 -2.15
CA ILE A 6 0.72 11.95 -2.89
C ILE A 6 1.06 12.66 -4.21
N THR A 7 0.98 11.92 -5.31
CA THR A 7 1.47 12.42 -6.58
C THR A 7 0.37 13.11 -7.39
N HIS A 8 0.74 13.60 -8.59
CA HIS A 8 -0.10 14.46 -9.40
C HIS A 8 -1.44 13.81 -9.77
N HIS A 9 -2.47 14.63 -9.81
CA HIS A 9 -3.82 14.23 -10.19
C HIS A 9 -4.43 13.10 -9.35
N SER A 10 -3.84 12.77 -8.22
CA SER A 10 -4.45 11.86 -7.27
C SER A 10 -5.48 12.61 -6.42
N SER A 11 -6.44 11.88 -5.86
CA SER A 11 -7.45 12.48 -4.99
C SER A 11 -7.75 11.60 -3.79
N ILE A 12 -8.03 12.25 -2.67
CA ILE A 12 -8.40 11.60 -1.42
C ILE A 12 -9.66 12.27 -0.92
N GLU A 13 -10.72 11.50 -0.75
CA GLU A 13 -11.99 12.01 -0.25
C GLU A 13 -11.98 12.10 1.28
N ASP A 14 -13.12 12.48 1.87
CA ASP A 14 -13.23 12.81 3.28
C ASP A 14 -13.04 11.61 4.21
N ASN A 15 -12.59 11.89 5.41
CA ASN A 15 -12.48 10.91 6.50
C ASN A 15 -11.52 9.76 6.18
N CYS A 16 -10.45 10.03 5.47
CA CYS A 16 -9.42 9.06 5.21
C CYS A 16 -8.25 9.24 6.16
N TRP A 17 -7.68 8.14 6.60
CA TRP A 17 -6.45 8.11 7.39
C TRP A 17 -5.32 7.56 6.54
N ILE A 18 -4.30 8.37 6.33
CA ILE A 18 -3.13 7.97 5.54
C ILE A 18 -1.93 7.95 6.47
N ALA A 19 -1.47 6.77 6.81
CA ALA A 19 -0.35 6.62 7.74
C ALA A 19 0.99 6.93 7.08
N SER A 20 2.02 7.09 7.89
CA SER A 20 3.36 7.52 7.45
C SER A 20 3.94 6.60 6.37
N GLY A 21 4.63 7.18 5.43
CA GLY A 21 5.32 6.44 4.37
C GLY A 21 4.42 5.89 3.28
N SER A 22 3.12 6.15 3.34
CA SER A 22 2.20 5.69 2.29
C SER A 22 2.48 6.41 0.98
N VAL A 23 2.31 5.71 -0.12
CA VAL A 23 2.49 6.25 -1.47
C VAL A 23 1.18 6.11 -2.25
N ILE A 24 0.66 7.23 -2.71
CA ILE A 24 -0.51 7.28 -3.58
C ILE A 24 -0.02 7.77 -4.93
N ALA A 25 0.07 6.85 -5.87
CA ALA A 25 0.64 7.12 -7.18
C ALA A 25 -0.29 7.96 -8.05
N GLY A 26 0.22 8.43 -9.18
CA GLY A 26 -0.50 9.38 -10.04
C GLY A 26 -1.87 8.92 -10.47
N GLU A 27 -2.83 9.83 -10.43
CA GLU A 27 -4.21 9.62 -10.85
C GLU A 27 -4.97 8.58 -10.03
N ALA A 28 -4.39 8.08 -8.93
CA ALA A 28 -5.09 7.19 -8.03
C ALA A 28 -6.17 7.97 -7.26
N LYS A 29 -7.24 7.29 -6.88
CA LYS A 29 -8.35 7.88 -6.13
C LYS A 29 -8.63 7.06 -4.90
N ILE A 30 -8.68 7.74 -3.75
CA ILE A 30 -9.05 7.11 -2.48
C ILE A 30 -10.41 7.68 -2.09
N LYS A 31 -11.43 6.85 -2.09
CA LYS A 31 -12.77 7.29 -1.72
C LYS A 31 -12.89 7.40 -0.20
N SER A 32 -14.03 7.87 0.27
CA SER A 32 -14.22 8.26 1.67
C SER A 32 -14.09 7.10 2.66
N ASN A 33 -13.71 7.42 3.88
CA ASN A 33 -13.67 6.50 5.02
C ASN A 33 -12.71 5.33 4.84
N CYS A 34 -11.57 5.58 4.20
CA CYS A 34 -10.52 4.58 4.02
C CYS A 34 -9.40 4.76 5.05
N PHE A 35 -8.77 3.66 5.40
CA PHE A 35 -7.59 3.64 6.25
C PHE A 35 -6.43 3.03 5.46
N LEU A 36 -5.36 3.78 5.29
CA LEU A 36 -4.13 3.30 4.66
C LEU A 36 -3.04 3.17 5.71
N GLY A 37 -2.59 1.96 5.94
CA GLY A 37 -1.57 1.67 6.94
C GLY A 37 -0.18 2.15 6.54
N VAL A 38 0.75 2.05 7.46
CA VAL A 38 2.14 2.51 7.29
C VAL A 38 2.78 1.86 6.06
N ASN A 39 3.41 2.69 5.23
CA ASN A 39 4.11 2.24 4.03
C ASN A 39 3.24 1.44 3.05
N SER A 40 1.94 1.67 3.05
CA SER A 40 1.06 1.09 2.03
C SER A 40 1.24 1.83 0.70
N THR A 41 0.91 1.18 -0.39
CA THR A 41 1.08 1.76 -1.72
C THR A 41 -0.18 1.54 -2.54
N VAL A 42 -0.67 2.61 -3.16
CA VAL A 42 -1.73 2.54 -4.15
C VAL A 42 -1.13 2.88 -5.51
N VAL A 43 -1.22 1.93 -6.43
CA VAL A 43 -0.62 2.05 -7.76
C VAL A 43 -1.37 3.10 -8.58
N ASN A 44 -0.70 3.70 -9.57
CA ASN A 44 -1.30 4.75 -10.37
C ASN A 44 -2.61 4.30 -11.04
N LYS A 45 -3.55 5.21 -11.12
CA LYS A 45 -4.90 5.04 -11.70
C LYS A 45 -5.80 4.06 -10.95
N VAL A 46 -5.36 3.51 -9.82
CA VAL A 46 -6.20 2.62 -9.01
C VAL A 46 -7.23 3.42 -8.23
N VAL A 47 -8.44 2.92 -8.18
CA VAL A 47 -9.52 3.47 -7.35
C VAL A 47 -9.71 2.57 -6.14
N VAL A 48 -9.48 3.13 -4.96
CA VAL A 48 -9.79 2.47 -3.69
C VAL A 48 -11.17 2.93 -3.27
N ASP A 49 -12.13 2.01 -3.26
CA ASP A 49 -13.52 2.35 -2.95
C ASP A 49 -13.73 2.61 -1.45
N LYS A 50 -14.92 3.04 -1.08
CA LYS A 50 -15.26 3.46 0.28
C LYS A 50 -15.07 2.34 1.31
N PHE A 51 -14.76 2.74 2.53
CA PHE A 51 -14.63 1.81 3.67
C PHE A 51 -13.64 0.69 3.41
N ASN A 52 -12.50 1.00 2.84
CA ASN A 52 -11.42 0.03 2.67
C ASN A 52 -10.37 0.23 3.74
N ILE A 53 -9.81 -0.88 4.19
CA ILE A 53 -8.62 -0.89 5.06
C ILE A 53 -7.48 -1.51 4.26
N ILE A 54 -6.45 -0.71 4.03
CA ILE A 54 -5.22 -1.19 3.41
C ILE A 54 -4.17 -1.32 4.51
N GLY A 55 -3.79 -2.53 4.82
CA GLY A 55 -2.86 -2.81 5.91
C GLY A 55 -1.46 -2.28 5.65
N ALA A 56 -0.65 -2.24 6.70
CA ALA A 56 0.73 -1.78 6.58
C ALA A 56 1.48 -2.59 5.54
N HIS A 57 2.27 -1.91 4.71
CA HIS A 57 3.08 -2.49 3.64
C HIS A 57 2.29 -3.17 2.51
N ALA A 58 0.98 -3.11 2.52
CA ALA A 58 0.19 -3.68 1.44
C ALA A 58 0.26 -2.81 0.19
N MET A 59 0.29 -3.44 -0.97
CA MET A 59 0.26 -2.74 -2.27
C MET A 59 -1.04 -3.10 -2.98
N VAL A 60 -1.79 -2.07 -3.34
CA VAL A 60 -3.05 -2.24 -4.08
C VAL A 60 -2.80 -1.89 -5.54
N SER A 61 -2.89 -2.89 -6.40
CA SER A 61 -2.58 -2.75 -7.83
C SER A 61 -3.81 -2.84 -8.73
N LYS A 62 -4.97 -3.10 -8.17
CA LYS A 62 -6.24 -3.16 -8.91
C LYS A 62 -7.31 -2.41 -8.13
N ASN A 63 -8.33 -1.94 -8.83
CA ASN A 63 -9.45 -1.26 -8.19
C ASN A 63 -10.10 -2.17 -7.15
N THR A 64 -10.42 -1.59 -6.01
CA THR A 64 -11.10 -2.32 -4.94
C THR A 64 -12.61 -2.12 -5.02
N LYS A 65 -13.32 -2.95 -4.29
CA LYS A 65 -14.76 -2.76 -4.08
C LYS A 65 -14.98 -2.17 -2.69
N GLU A 66 -16.17 -1.67 -2.45
CA GLU A 66 -16.55 -1.11 -1.15
C GLU A 66 -16.40 -2.15 -0.04
N ASN A 67 -15.95 -1.71 1.12
CA ASN A 67 -15.93 -2.52 2.34
C ASN A 67 -14.99 -3.74 2.27
N GLU A 68 -13.77 -3.51 1.78
CA GLU A 68 -12.76 -4.56 1.68
C GLU A 68 -11.55 -4.28 2.55
N VAL A 69 -10.83 -5.32 2.90
CA VAL A 69 -9.59 -5.26 3.67
C VAL A 69 -8.48 -5.95 2.88
N TYR A 70 -7.38 -5.26 2.69
CA TYR A 70 -6.19 -5.79 2.01
C TYR A 70 -5.03 -5.80 2.99
N LEU A 71 -4.46 -6.96 3.22
CA LEU A 71 -3.35 -7.13 4.16
C LEU A 71 -2.12 -7.66 3.43
N ALA A 72 -0.94 -7.18 3.86
CA ALA A 72 0.31 -7.74 3.41
C ALA A 72 0.70 -8.92 4.33
N ARG A 73 1.43 -9.85 3.77
CA ARG A 73 1.98 -10.95 4.56
C ARG A 73 3.26 -10.50 5.24
N SER A 74 3.54 -11.05 6.39
CA SER A 74 4.84 -10.91 7.05
C SER A 74 5.92 -11.56 6.18
N GLY A 75 7.15 -11.10 6.33
CA GLY A 75 8.26 -11.73 5.64
C GLY A 75 8.38 -13.20 6.04
N GLU A 76 8.61 -14.06 5.07
CA GLU A 76 8.81 -15.47 5.33
C GLU A 76 10.28 -15.81 5.42
N LYS A 77 10.62 -16.65 6.40
CA LYS A 77 11.99 -17.10 6.56
C LYS A 77 12.35 -18.05 5.41
N HIS A 78 13.42 -17.71 4.69
CA HIS A 78 13.95 -18.59 3.65
C HIS A 78 14.69 -19.77 4.28
N ARG A 79 14.70 -20.92 3.60
CA ARG A 79 15.41 -22.12 4.07
C ARG A 79 16.92 -21.92 4.15
N PHE A 80 17.49 -21.07 3.31
CA PHE A 80 18.91 -20.75 3.37
C PHE A 80 19.17 -19.66 4.40
N GLY A 81 20.31 -19.75 5.08
CA GLY A 81 20.83 -18.63 5.83
C GLY A 81 21.33 -17.53 4.89
N ALA A 82 21.52 -16.33 5.42
CA ALA A 82 21.92 -15.19 4.59
C ALA A 82 23.21 -15.44 3.81
N SER A 83 24.22 -16.05 4.42
CA SER A 83 25.49 -16.30 3.74
C SER A 83 25.33 -17.26 2.56
N ASP A 84 24.55 -18.30 2.71
CA ASP A 84 24.27 -19.22 1.61
C ASP A 84 23.45 -18.56 0.51
N TYR A 85 22.50 -17.75 0.89
CA TYR A 85 21.68 -17.02 -0.06
C TYR A 85 22.52 -16.10 -0.96
N VAL A 86 23.43 -15.35 -0.36
CA VAL A 86 24.36 -14.48 -1.10
C VAL A 86 25.23 -15.31 -2.04
N HIS A 87 25.74 -16.45 -1.56
CA HIS A 87 26.59 -17.33 -2.37
C HIS A 87 25.86 -17.86 -3.60
N TYR A 88 24.63 -18.34 -3.44
CA TYR A 88 23.90 -18.98 -4.53
C TYR A 88 23.22 -17.97 -5.48
N PHE A 89 22.78 -16.83 -4.98
CA PHE A 89 21.99 -15.89 -5.76
C PHE A 89 22.75 -14.61 -6.13
N GLY A 90 23.95 -14.43 -5.62
CA GLY A 90 24.85 -13.39 -6.10
C GLY A 90 24.45 -11.95 -5.79
N ILE A 91 23.90 -11.72 -4.63
CA ILE A 91 23.55 -10.33 -4.22
C ILE A 91 24.67 -9.70 -3.38
#